data_6512c51c90cc40d839952b3c31397608
#
_entry.id   6512c51c90cc40d839952b3c31397608
#
_cell.length_a   1.000
_cell.length_b   1.000
_cell.length_c   1.000
_cell.angle_alpha   90.00
_cell.angle_beta   90.00
_cell.angle_gamma   90.00
#
_symmetry.space_group_name_H-M   'P 1'
#
loop_
_entity.id
_entity.type
_entity.pdbx_description
1 polymer ?
#
loop_
_entity_poly.entity_id
_entity_poly.type
_entity_poly.pdbx_seq_one_letter_code
_entity_poly.pdbx_strand_id
1 'polypeptide(L)'
;MTDGGRRKLKSNLAWSTANRIVVRGHDLAEDLIGKVSLGDMAFLELKGRLPTAPESAVFNAIAITLVEHGMTPSAIAARLTYLGAPESLQGAVAAGLLGLGDRFGGPVDDAARMLQEALAGAPPDADLAAIAGRVVTEQRAAGLLVAGLGHPVHKSIDPRVPRLFQVAAENGLRGRYVNLMELIGEAATRAAGRPLPLNATGAIGAIASELGLPWQVCRGLAVMARAIGLVAHIQEELQEPMAAEIWTRVDEEASEHLRPR
;
A
#
# COMPACT_ATOMS: atom_id res chain seq x y z
N MET A 1 9.23 45.72 -22.56
CA MET A 1 9.42 44.26 -22.62
C MET A 1 9.00 43.70 -21.27
N THR A 2 7.82 43.14 -21.20
CA THR A 2 7.26 42.57 -19.95
C THR A 2 7.96 41.25 -19.71
N ASP A 3 8.70 41.19 -18.59
CA ASP A 3 9.32 39.98 -18.06
C ASP A 3 8.21 38.92 -17.83
N GLY A 4 8.14 37.96 -18.73
CA GLY A 4 7.16 36.86 -18.66
C GLY A 4 7.33 36.13 -17.38
N GLY A 5 6.49 36.39 -16.39
CA GLY A 5 6.57 35.96 -15.02
C GLY A 5 6.74 34.46 -14.86
N ARG A 6 7.96 33.98 -14.83
CA ARG A 6 8.30 32.59 -14.46
C ARG A 6 7.81 32.34 -13.05
N ARG A 7 6.85 31.40 -12.90
CA ARG A 7 6.37 30.96 -11.57
C ARG A 7 7.57 30.50 -10.75
N LYS A 8 7.80 31.10 -9.58
CA LYS A 8 8.87 30.67 -8.66
C LYS A 8 8.64 29.20 -8.25
N LEU A 9 9.66 28.37 -8.41
CA LEU A 9 9.64 27.00 -7.90
C LEU A 9 9.63 27.05 -6.37
N LYS A 10 8.76 26.24 -5.75
CA LYS A 10 8.64 26.15 -4.29
C LYS A 10 8.47 24.68 -3.89
N SER A 11 9.18 24.26 -2.84
CA SER A 11 8.95 23.02 -2.12
C SER A 11 8.78 23.34 -0.64
N ASN A 12 7.82 22.68 0.00
CA ASN A 12 7.58 22.77 1.44
C ASN A 12 8.04 21.51 2.18
N LEU A 13 8.79 20.62 1.52
CA LEU A 13 9.28 19.37 2.12
C LEU A 13 10.46 19.63 3.04
N ALA A 14 11.56 20.11 2.46
CA ALA A 14 12.81 20.28 3.18
C ALA A 14 13.68 21.37 2.58
N TRP A 15 14.64 21.84 3.38
CA TRP A 15 15.76 22.66 2.94
C TRP A 15 17.00 22.32 3.74
N SER A 16 18.19 22.64 3.21
CA SER A 16 19.47 22.41 3.87
C SER A 16 20.44 23.56 3.67
N THR A 17 21.34 23.71 4.64
CA THR A 17 22.53 24.55 4.60
C THR A 17 23.77 23.70 4.89
N ALA A 18 24.94 24.31 4.98
CA ALA A 18 26.18 23.58 5.28
C ALA A 18 26.15 22.83 6.63
N ASN A 19 25.35 23.28 7.58
CA ASN A 19 25.31 22.77 8.96
C ASN A 19 23.92 22.49 9.51
N ARG A 20 22.87 22.55 8.68
CA ARG A 20 21.50 22.33 9.13
C ARG A 20 20.65 21.74 8.03
N ILE A 21 19.81 20.76 8.38
CA ILE A 21 18.76 20.18 7.51
C ILE A 21 17.44 20.32 8.24
N VAL A 22 16.45 20.89 7.58
CA VAL A 22 15.09 21.06 8.13
C VAL A 22 14.10 20.35 7.24
N VAL A 23 13.27 19.48 7.83
CA VAL A 23 12.25 18.68 7.16
C VAL A 23 10.90 19.02 7.76
N ARG A 24 9.95 19.46 6.93
CA ARG A 24 8.60 19.87 7.38
C ARG A 24 8.59 20.82 8.58
N GLY A 25 9.60 21.70 8.67
CA GLY A 25 9.76 22.66 9.76
C GLY A 25 10.51 22.15 11.00
N HIS A 26 10.83 20.87 11.06
CA HIS A 26 11.59 20.25 12.15
C HIS A 26 13.08 20.17 11.79
N ASP A 27 13.95 20.42 12.75
CA ASP A 27 15.38 20.16 12.59
C ASP A 27 15.62 18.65 12.54
N LEU A 28 16.28 18.17 11.46
CA LEU A 28 16.47 16.74 11.27
C LEU A 28 17.32 16.12 12.38
N ALA A 29 18.40 16.79 12.79
CA ALA A 29 19.32 16.27 13.80
C ALA A 29 18.73 16.41 15.21
N GLU A 30 18.18 17.60 15.52
CA GLU A 30 17.75 17.92 16.87
C GLU A 30 16.34 17.42 17.21
N ASP A 31 15.42 17.38 16.21
CA ASP A 31 14.01 17.08 16.49
C ASP A 31 13.58 15.69 16.04
N LEU A 32 14.24 15.07 15.02
CA LEU A 32 13.75 13.85 14.38
C LEU A 32 14.65 12.63 14.64
N ILE A 33 15.97 12.75 14.44
CA ILE A 33 16.88 11.61 14.59
C ILE A 33 16.86 11.09 16.03
N GLY A 34 16.56 9.80 16.16
CA GLY A 34 16.46 9.12 17.46
C GLY A 34 15.19 9.42 18.26
N LYS A 35 14.27 10.26 17.74
CA LYS A 35 13.04 10.67 18.44
C LYS A 35 11.76 10.19 17.76
N VAL A 36 11.81 9.91 16.46
CA VAL A 36 10.65 9.41 15.71
C VAL A 36 10.94 8.07 15.05
N SER A 37 9.91 7.26 14.82
CA SER A 37 10.01 6.03 14.05
C SER A 37 10.05 6.33 12.54
N LEU A 38 10.50 5.35 11.73
CA LEU A 38 10.47 5.48 10.28
C LEU A 38 9.02 5.67 9.75
N GLY A 39 8.04 5.01 10.37
CA GLY A 39 6.64 5.20 10.02
C GLY A 39 6.14 6.60 10.38
N ASP A 40 6.54 7.15 11.51
CA ASP A 40 6.16 8.52 11.91
C ASP A 40 6.83 9.55 11.01
N MET A 41 8.06 9.29 10.55
CA MET A 41 8.72 10.12 9.54
C MET A 41 7.98 10.09 8.21
N ALA A 42 7.53 8.92 7.75
CA ALA A 42 6.71 8.80 6.55
C ALA A 42 5.36 9.52 6.70
N PHE A 43 4.73 9.43 7.86
CA PHE A 43 3.51 10.18 8.17
C PHE A 43 3.74 11.70 8.12
N LEU A 44 4.83 12.18 8.73
CA LEU A 44 5.22 13.60 8.69
C LEU A 44 5.35 14.10 7.25
N GLU A 45 6.02 13.33 6.38
CA GLU A 45 6.19 13.71 4.96
C GLU A 45 4.88 13.78 4.20
N LEU A 46 3.95 12.85 4.45
CA LEU A 46 2.65 12.79 3.79
C LEU A 46 1.65 13.82 4.32
N LYS A 47 1.62 14.04 5.64
CA LYS A 47 0.62 14.89 6.31
C LYS A 47 1.13 16.29 6.65
N GLY A 48 2.45 16.53 6.57
CA GLY A 48 3.07 17.81 6.94
C GLY A 48 3.12 18.10 8.44
N ARG A 49 2.82 17.11 9.28
CA ARG A 49 2.91 17.14 10.75
C ARG A 49 3.22 15.77 11.31
N LEU A 50 3.76 15.71 12.51
CA LEU A 50 3.92 14.45 13.22
C LEU A 50 2.56 13.82 13.56
N PRO A 51 2.47 12.48 13.62
CA PRO A 51 1.25 11.80 14.03
C PRO A 51 0.99 11.98 15.53
N THR A 52 -0.26 11.92 15.93
CA THR A 52 -0.63 11.61 17.32
C THR A 52 -0.29 10.15 17.64
N ALA A 53 -0.27 9.76 18.91
CA ALA A 53 0.01 8.37 19.28
C ALA A 53 -0.98 7.35 18.66
N PRO A 54 -2.30 7.61 18.60
CA PRO A 54 -3.23 6.77 17.86
C PRO A 54 -2.94 6.67 16.35
N GLU A 55 -2.66 7.81 15.71
CA GLU A 55 -2.34 7.84 14.28
C GLU A 55 -1.04 7.07 13.98
N SER A 56 -0.01 7.22 14.83
CA SER A 56 1.25 6.49 14.74
C SER A 56 1.00 4.98 14.81
N ALA A 57 0.26 4.50 15.82
CA ALA A 57 -0.04 3.09 15.99
C ALA A 57 -0.72 2.49 14.74
N VAL A 58 -1.72 3.18 14.21
CA VAL A 58 -2.51 2.72 13.06
C VAL A 58 -1.70 2.81 11.76
N PHE A 59 -0.98 3.91 11.53
CA PHE A 59 -0.15 4.07 10.33
C PHE A 59 0.98 3.03 10.27
N ASN A 60 1.65 2.78 11.40
CA ASN A 60 2.67 1.73 11.48
C ASN A 60 2.08 0.33 11.27
N ALA A 61 0.87 0.04 11.75
CA ALA A 61 0.19 -1.22 11.49
C ALA A 61 -0.08 -1.44 9.99
N ILE A 62 -0.50 -0.40 9.26
CA ILE A 62 -0.62 -0.44 7.79
C ILE A 62 0.74 -0.76 7.16
N ALA A 63 1.78 -0.01 7.51
CA ALA A 63 3.10 -0.16 6.93
C ALA A 63 3.63 -1.59 7.14
N ILE A 64 3.59 -2.11 8.37
CA ILE A 64 4.02 -3.47 8.71
C ILE A 64 3.28 -4.52 7.87
N THR A 65 1.96 -4.36 7.68
CA THR A 65 1.14 -5.30 6.90
C THR A 65 1.60 -5.41 5.44
N LEU A 66 2.24 -4.39 4.90
CA LEU A 66 2.64 -4.29 3.49
C LEU A 66 4.12 -4.63 3.23
N VAL A 67 4.94 -4.76 4.29
CA VAL A 67 6.39 -5.03 4.14
C VAL A 67 6.62 -6.35 3.42
N GLU A 68 5.98 -7.45 3.86
CA GLU A 68 6.34 -8.79 3.41
C GLU A 68 5.10 -9.67 3.15
N HIS A 69 5.22 -10.56 2.14
CA HIS A 69 4.21 -11.56 1.80
C HIS A 69 4.83 -12.80 1.09
N GLY A 70 6.07 -13.12 1.39
CA GLY A 70 6.80 -14.26 0.80
C GLY A 70 7.22 -14.03 -0.65
N MET A 71 7.48 -15.12 -1.37
CA MET A 71 7.99 -15.13 -2.75
C MET A 71 6.93 -14.69 -3.77
N THR A 72 6.56 -13.43 -3.69
CA THR A 72 5.66 -12.77 -4.66
C THR A 72 6.39 -12.48 -5.97
N PRO A 73 5.67 -12.20 -7.09
CA PRO A 73 6.29 -11.76 -8.34
C PRO A 73 7.24 -10.57 -8.15
N SER A 74 6.93 -9.65 -7.23
CA SER A 74 7.78 -8.53 -6.85
C SER A 74 9.12 -8.98 -6.23
N ALA A 75 9.09 -9.93 -5.30
CA ALA A 75 10.28 -10.50 -4.67
C ALA A 75 11.14 -11.28 -5.68
N ILE A 76 10.50 -12.09 -6.53
CA ILE A 76 11.17 -12.85 -7.59
C ILE A 76 11.86 -11.89 -8.58
N ALA A 77 11.18 -10.83 -9.02
CA ALA A 77 11.75 -9.83 -9.93
C ALA A 77 12.99 -9.15 -9.33
N ALA A 78 12.94 -8.79 -8.03
CA ALA A 78 14.09 -8.20 -7.36
C ALA A 78 15.28 -9.16 -7.30
N ARG A 79 15.07 -10.43 -6.91
CA ARG A 79 16.14 -11.45 -6.81
C ARG A 79 16.75 -11.75 -8.18
N LEU A 80 15.93 -11.96 -9.21
CA LEU A 80 16.43 -12.23 -10.59
C LEU A 80 17.19 -11.03 -11.16
N THR A 81 16.74 -9.80 -10.89
CA THR A 81 17.45 -8.59 -11.29
C THR A 81 18.79 -8.47 -10.56
N TYR A 82 18.82 -8.78 -9.27
CA TYR A 82 20.04 -8.76 -8.47
C TYR A 82 21.06 -9.83 -8.94
N LEU A 83 20.60 -11.00 -9.37
CA LEU A 83 21.45 -12.03 -9.97
C LEU A 83 22.21 -11.50 -11.21
N GLY A 84 21.53 -10.71 -12.07
CA GLY A 84 22.13 -10.16 -13.28
C GLY A 84 22.93 -8.88 -13.08
N ALA A 85 22.65 -8.11 -12.00
CA ALA A 85 23.27 -6.81 -11.71
C ALA A 85 23.54 -6.64 -10.21
N PRO A 86 24.44 -7.44 -9.61
CA PRO A 86 24.70 -7.43 -8.17
C PRO A 86 25.29 -6.11 -7.66
N GLU A 87 25.89 -5.31 -8.54
CA GLU A 87 26.39 -3.96 -8.25
C GLU A 87 25.28 -2.90 -8.11
N SER A 88 24.03 -3.24 -8.51
CA SER A 88 22.90 -2.31 -8.53
C SER A 88 21.75 -2.76 -7.62
N LEU A 89 21.97 -2.70 -6.29
CA LEU A 89 20.93 -3.00 -5.32
C LEU A 89 19.66 -2.19 -5.55
N GLN A 90 19.81 -0.88 -5.81
CA GLN A 90 18.68 0.01 -6.09
C GLN A 90 17.93 -0.38 -7.37
N GLY A 91 18.63 -0.90 -8.38
CA GLY A 91 18.02 -1.43 -9.61
C GLY A 91 17.17 -2.67 -9.34
N ALA A 92 17.66 -3.57 -8.51
CA ALA A 92 16.92 -4.76 -8.08
C ALA A 92 15.66 -4.40 -7.26
N VAL A 93 15.76 -3.46 -6.32
CA VAL A 93 14.61 -2.95 -5.56
C VAL A 93 13.59 -2.29 -6.50
N ALA A 94 14.06 -1.46 -7.44
CA ALA A 94 13.19 -0.80 -8.42
C ALA A 94 12.45 -1.83 -9.29
N ALA A 95 13.11 -2.88 -9.77
CA ALA A 95 12.48 -3.97 -10.53
C ALA A 95 11.41 -4.68 -9.71
N GLY A 96 11.68 -4.97 -8.45
CA GLY A 96 10.70 -5.53 -7.52
C GLY A 96 9.49 -4.61 -7.31
N LEU A 97 9.70 -3.30 -7.17
CA LEU A 97 8.62 -2.33 -7.02
C LEU A 97 7.78 -2.21 -8.31
N LEU A 98 8.40 -2.26 -9.49
CA LEU A 98 7.67 -2.33 -10.77
C LEU A 98 6.80 -3.59 -10.86
N GLY A 99 7.26 -4.71 -10.28
CA GLY A 99 6.51 -5.96 -10.19
C GLY A 99 5.27 -5.92 -9.30
N LEU A 100 5.07 -4.86 -8.50
CA LEU A 100 3.81 -4.65 -7.77
C LEU A 100 2.65 -4.33 -8.71
N GLY A 101 2.84 -3.38 -9.62
CA GLY A 101 1.86 -2.96 -10.60
C GLY A 101 0.46 -2.69 -10.02
N ASP A 102 -0.51 -2.60 -10.92
CA ASP A 102 -1.92 -2.41 -10.53
C ASP A 102 -2.53 -3.65 -9.89
N ARG A 103 -1.97 -4.83 -10.12
CA ARG A 103 -2.53 -6.09 -9.63
C ARG A 103 -2.23 -6.33 -8.15
N PHE A 104 -1.05 -5.92 -7.65
CA PHE A 104 -0.60 -6.22 -6.29
C PHE A 104 -0.51 -4.98 -5.39
N GLY A 105 -0.18 -3.81 -5.94
CA GLY A 105 -0.09 -2.54 -5.21
C GLY A 105 -1.27 -1.60 -5.45
N GLY A 106 -1.87 -1.61 -6.65
CA GLY A 106 -2.97 -0.74 -7.05
C GLY A 106 -4.27 -0.90 -6.29
N PRO A 107 -4.69 -2.10 -5.85
CA PRO A 107 -5.98 -2.26 -5.16
C PRO A 107 -6.15 -1.43 -3.89
N VAL A 108 -5.08 -0.89 -3.30
CA VAL A 108 -5.16 0.03 -2.15
C VAL A 108 -5.72 1.39 -2.58
N ASP A 109 -5.24 1.94 -3.71
CA ASP A 109 -5.77 3.19 -4.27
C ASP A 109 -7.23 3.05 -4.67
N ASP A 110 -7.55 1.94 -5.36
CA ASP A 110 -8.90 1.70 -5.86
C ASP A 110 -9.90 1.58 -4.70
N ALA A 111 -9.53 0.89 -3.62
CA ALA A 111 -10.38 0.79 -2.43
C ALA A 111 -10.54 2.16 -1.74
N ALA A 112 -9.44 2.91 -1.56
CA ALA A 112 -9.51 4.24 -0.96
C ALA A 112 -10.32 5.21 -1.83
N ARG A 113 -10.13 5.19 -3.17
CA ARG A 113 -10.88 6.01 -4.12
C ARG A 113 -12.37 5.71 -4.06
N MET A 114 -12.74 4.44 -4.16
CA MET A 114 -14.13 3.99 -4.08
C MET A 114 -14.81 4.51 -2.81
N LEU A 115 -14.14 4.41 -1.67
CA LEU A 115 -14.70 4.85 -0.39
C LEU A 115 -14.79 6.38 -0.29
N GLN A 116 -13.73 7.09 -0.70
CA GLN A 116 -13.68 8.56 -0.62
C GLN A 116 -14.69 9.19 -1.59
N GLU A 117 -14.83 8.67 -2.80
CA GLU A 117 -15.84 9.12 -3.77
C GLU A 117 -17.26 8.81 -3.29
N ALA A 118 -17.50 7.62 -2.70
CA ALA A 118 -18.80 7.23 -2.19
C ALA A 118 -19.30 8.13 -1.04
N LEU A 119 -18.37 8.67 -0.21
CA LEU A 119 -18.70 9.59 0.89
C LEU A 119 -18.50 11.05 0.54
N ALA A 120 -18.06 11.39 -0.69
CA ALA A 120 -17.89 12.78 -1.10
C ALA A 120 -19.23 13.55 -1.03
N GLY A 121 -19.28 14.58 -0.19
CA GLY A 121 -20.51 15.38 0.02
C GLY A 121 -21.62 14.68 0.81
N ALA A 122 -21.43 13.44 1.26
CA ALA A 122 -22.43 12.75 2.08
C ALA A 122 -22.47 13.35 3.51
N PRO A 123 -23.69 13.65 4.02
CA PRO A 123 -23.83 14.19 5.37
C PRO A 123 -23.34 13.20 6.44
N PRO A 124 -23.02 13.67 7.67
CA PRO A 124 -22.50 12.79 8.74
C PRO A 124 -23.43 11.62 9.10
N ASP A 125 -24.72 11.82 9.00
CA ASP A 125 -25.80 10.86 9.31
C ASP A 125 -26.30 10.08 8.10
N ALA A 126 -25.61 10.11 6.95
CA ALA A 126 -26.00 9.38 5.76
C ALA A 126 -26.10 7.87 6.01
N ASP A 127 -27.11 7.24 5.41
CA ASP A 127 -27.28 5.80 5.45
C ASP A 127 -26.16 5.08 4.68
N LEU A 128 -25.17 4.59 5.44
CA LEU A 128 -24.01 3.90 4.88
C LEU A 128 -24.40 2.56 4.20
N ALA A 129 -25.50 1.91 4.63
CA ALA A 129 -25.96 0.66 4.01
C ALA A 129 -26.55 0.93 2.62
N ALA A 130 -27.32 2.01 2.47
CA ALA A 130 -27.81 2.46 1.17
C ALA A 130 -26.65 2.85 0.23
N ILE A 131 -25.64 3.56 0.75
CA ILE A 131 -24.43 3.93 -0.02
C ILE A 131 -23.69 2.66 -0.47
N ALA A 132 -23.48 1.69 0.42
CA ALA A 132 -22.80 0.44 0.10
C ALA A 132 -23.54 -0.35 -1.00
N GLY A 133 -24.86 -0.43 -0.91
CA GLY A 133 -25.71 -1.07 -1.93
C GLY A 133 -25.58 -0.41 -3.30
N ARG A 134 -25.55 0.94 -3.34
CA ARG A 134 -25.35 1.71 -4.57
C ARG A 134 -23.97 1.44 -5.18
N VAL A 135 -22.90 1.52 -4.38
CA VAL A 135 -21.52 1.25 -4.84
C VAL A 135 -21.42 -0.13 -5.49
N VAL A 136 -21.95 -1.17 -4.84
CA VAL A 136 -21.91 -2.53 -5.39
C VAL A 136 -22.70 -2.64 -6.68
N THR A 137 -23.86 -2.00 -6.77
CA THR A 137 -24.70 -2.00 -7.98
C THR A 137 -24.01 -1.31 -9.15
N GLU A 138 -23.42 -0.13 -8.91
CA GLU A 138 -22.70 0.64 -9.93
C GLU A 138 -21.47 -0.09 -10.45
N GLN A 139 -20.63 -0.68 -9.56
CA GLN A 139 -19.47 -1.46 -9.94
C GLN A 139 -19.86 -2.67 -10.81
N ARG A 140 -20.90 -3.39 -10.43
CA ARG A 140 -21.39 -4.54 -11.19
C ARG A 140 -21.97 -4.14 -12.55
N ALA A 141 -22.72 -3.05 -12.60
CA ALA A 141 -23.27 -2.53 -13.86
C ALA A 141 -22.16 -2.11 -14.84
N ALA A 142 -21.03 -1.61 -14.31
CA ALA A 142 -19.83 -1.28 -15.09
C ALA A 142 -18.98 -2.51 -15.45
N GLY A 143 -19.32 -3.72 -15.01
CA GLY A 143 -18.50 -4.92 -15.21
C GLY A 143 -17.20 -4.93 -14.42
N LEU A 144 -17.09 -4.09 -13.38
CA LEU A 144 -15.90 -3.94 -12.56
C LEU A 144 -15.97 -4.81 -11.29
N LEU A 145 -14.81 -5.22 -10.81
CA LEU A 145 -14.69 -5.85 -9.50
C LEU A 145 -14.79 -4.80 -8.41
N VAL A 146 -15.40 -5.14 -7.28
CA VAL A 146 -15.42 -4.29 -6.09
C VAL A 146 -14.04 -4.34 -5.44
N ALA A 147 -13.36 -3.21 -5.40
CA ALA A 147 -12.02 -3.11 -4.83
C ALA A 147 -12.00 -3.49 -3.34
N GLY A 148 -10.94 -4.15 -2.90
CA GLY A 148 -10.80 -4.57 -1.50
C GLY A 148 -11.50 -5.88 -1.13
N LEU A 149 -12.10 -6.59 -2.10
CA LEU A 149 -12.77 -7.88 -1.89
C LEU A 149 -12.08 -9.03 -2.64
N GLY A 150 -12.11 -10.21 -2.03
CA GLY A 150 -11.52 -11.42 -2.59
C GLY A 150 -9.98 -11.46 -2.43
N HIS A 151 -9.42 -12.66 -2.44
CA HIS A 151 -7.98 -12.88 -2.35
C HIS A 151 -7.61 -14.17 -3.08
N PRO A 152 -6.46 -14.23 -3.78
CA PRO A 152 -6.03 -15.44 -4.49
C PRO A 152 -5.78 -16.63 -3.54
N VAL A 153 -5.25 -16.38 -2.34
CA VAL A 153 -4.91 -17.37 -1.33
C VAL A 153 -5.99 -17.47 -0.24
N HIS A 154 -6.35 -16.34 0.39
CA HIS A 154 -7.28 -16.30 1.52
C HIS A 154 -8.74 -16.34 1.02
N LYS A 155 -9.37 -17.54 1.01
CA LYS A 155 -10.72 -17.73 0.41
C LYS A 155 -11.87 -17.45 1.39
N SER A 156 -11.68 -17.65 2.69
CA SER A 156 -12.71 -17.44 3.71
C SER A 156 -12.53 -16.12 4.47
N ILE A 157 -11.30 -15.84 4.92
CA ILE A 157 -10.95 -14.62 5.65
C ILE A 157 -9.48 -14.30 5.38
N ASP A 158 -9.16 -13.04 5.20
CA ASP A 158 -7.80 -12.52 5.22
C ASP A 158 -7.45 -12.19 6.68
N PRO A 159 -6.49 -12.91 7.32
CA PRO A 159 -6.21 -12.76 8.76
C PRO A 159 -5.73 -11.36 9.15
N ARG A 160 -5.25 -10.57 8.19
CA ARG A 160 -4.80 -9.20 8.41
C ARG A 160 -5.95 -8.24 8.67
N VAL A 161 -7.11 -8.47 8.06
CA VAL A 161 -8.27 -7.57 8.13
C VAL A 161 -8.80 -7.39 9.56
N PRO A 162 -9.17 -8.47 10.29
CA PRO A 162 -9.69 -8.31 11.65
C PRO A 162 -8.66 -7.65 12.58
N ARG A 163 -7.35 -7.94 12.40
CA ARG A 163 -6.32 -7.31 13.23
C ARG A 163 -6.14 -5.82 12.92
N LEU A 164 -6.15 -5.42 11.64
CA LEU A 164 -6.10 -4.01 11.25
C LEU A 164 -7.29 -3.22 11.79
N PHE A 165 -8.51 -3.76 11.66
CA PHE A 165 -9.70 -3.09 12.18
C PHE A 165 -9.74 -3.05 13.71
N GLN A 166 -9.18 -4.06 14.39
CA GLN A 166 -9.01 -4.05 15.83
C GLN A 166 -8.05 -2.92 16.25
N VAL A 167 -6.87 -2.81 15.61
CA VAL A 167 -5.92 -1.73 15.89
C VAL A 167 -6.55 -0.36 15.64
N ALA A 168 -7.30 -0.20 14.55
CA ALA A 168 -8.01 1.04 14.28
C ALA A 168 -9.05 1.37 15.37
N ALA A 169 -9.81 0.37 15.84
CA ALA A 169 -10.80 0.53 16.91
C ALA A 169 -10.16 0.89 18.26
N GLU A 170 -9.10 0.18 18.65
CA GLU A 170 -8.33 0.43 19.88
C GLU A 170 -7.76 1.85 19.93
N ASN A 171 -7.53 2.47 18.76
CA ASN A 171 -6.99 3.82 18.61
C ASN A 171 -8.03 4.88 18.20
N GLY A 172 -9.33 4.56 18.24
CA GLY A 172 -10.40 5.51 17.91
C GLY A 172 -10.48 5.91 16.43
N LEU A 173 -9.87 5.12 15.53
CA LEU A 173 -9.83 5.36 14.08
C LEU A 173 -10.68 4.35 13.28
N ARG A 174 -11.66 3.71 13.92
CA ARG A 174 -12.71 2.93 13.24
C ARG A 174 -13.92 3.82 13.00
N GLY A 175 -13.89 4.55 11.90
CA GLY A 175 -14.91 5.54 11.54
C GLY A 175 -15.80 5.12 10.37
N ARG A 176 -16.23 6.11 9.59
CA ARG A 176 -17.22 5.92 8.50
C ARG A 176 -16.67 5.13 7.32
N TYR A 177 -15.41 5.27 6.97
CA TYR A 177 -14.80 4.54 5.86
C TYR A 177 -14.64 3.05 6.17
N VAL A 178 -14.23 2.72 7.40
CA VAL A 178 -14.14 1.32 7.85
C VAL A 178 -15.53 0.68 7.86
N ASN A 179 -16.53 1.36 8.44
CA ASN A 179 -17.90 0.86 8.47
C ASN A 179 -18.49 0.70 7.05
N LEU A 180 -18.24 1.66 6.16
CA LEU A 180 -18.68 1.57 4.77
C LEU A 180 -18.03 0.39 4.04
N MET A 181 -16.73 0.14 4.25
CA MET A 181 -16.02 -0.97 3.62
C MET A 181 -16.60 -2.33 4.05
N GLU A 182 -16.93 -2.48 5.33
CA GLU A 182 -17.58 -3.70 5.84
C GLU A 182 -18.96 -3.90 5.20
N LEU A 183 -19.79 -2.85 5.15
CA LEU A 183 -21.11 -2.89 4.50
C LEU A 183 -21.04 -3.16 3.00
N ILE A 184 -20.02 -2.64 2.31
CA ILE A 184 -19.75 -2.98 0.89
C ILE A 184 -19.43 -4.48 0.76
N GLY A 185 -18.61 -5.04 1.65
CA GLY A 185 -18.30 -6.48 1.67
C GLY A 185 -19.54 -7.34 1.83
N GLU A 186 -20.43 -6.97 2.77
CA GLU A 186 -21.70 -7.65 2.97
C GLU A 186 -22.64 -7.53 1.76
N ALA A 187 -22.80 -6.32 1.22
CA ALA A 187 -23.65 -6.08 0.06
C ALA A 187 -23.14 -6.85 -1.18
N ALA A 188 -21.83 -6.86 -1.41
CA ALA A 188 -21.21 -7.59 -2.50
C ALA A 188 -21.37 -9.11 -2.35
N THR A 189 -21.21 -9.64 -1.13
CA THR A 189 -21.44 -11.06 -0.82
C THR A 189 -22.88 -11.46 -1.10
N ARG A 190 -23.85 -10.66 -0.64
CA ARG A 190 -25.29 -10.89 -0.95
C ARG A 190 -25.57 -10.86 -2.45
N ALA A 191 -25.03 -9.86 -3.15
CA ALA A 191 -25.25 -9.69 -4.60
C ALA A 191 -24.57 -10.78 -5.45
N ALA A 192 -23.46 -11.37 -4.97
CA ALA A 192 -22.75 -12.45 -5.66
C ALA A 192 -23.32 -13.85 -5.35
N GLY A 193 -24.11 -14.02 -4.29
CA GLY A 193 -24.60 -15.32 -3.81
C GLY A 193 -23.49 -16.25 -3.31
N ARG A 194 -22.30 -15.72 -3.03
CA ARG A 194 -21.14 -16.46 -2.51
C ARG A 194 -20.26 -15.55 -1.64
N PRO A 195 -19.48 -16.10 -0.69
CA PRO A 195 -18.57 -15.30 0.12
C PRO A 195 -17.58 -14.52 -0.73
N LEU A 196 -17.45 -13.24 -0.44
CA LEU A 196 -16.43 -12.31 -0.97
C LEU A 196 -15.74 -11.65 0.23
N PRO A 197 -14.70 -12.30 0.80
CA PRO A 197 -14.05 -11.78 1.98
C PRO A 197 -13.36 -10.45 1.69
N LEU A 198 -13.40 -9.55 2.68
CA LEU A 198 -12.52 -8.38 2.72
C LEU A 198 -11.07 -8.83 2.71
N ASN A 199 -10.24 -8.12 1.97
CA ASN A 199 -8.80 -8.36 1.94
C ASN A 199 -8.03 -7.17 2.53
N ALA A 200 -6.72 -7.35 2.73
CA ALA A 200 -5.90 -6.31 3.36
C ALA A 200 -5.94 -4.98 2.60
N THR A 201 -6.06 -4.98 1.27
CA THR A 201 -6.09 -3.72 0.50
C THR A 201 -7.35 -2.91 0.75
N GLY A 202 -8.49 -3.57 0.94
CA GLY A 202 -9.75 -2.92 1.34
C GLY A 202 -9.67 -2.33 2.74
N ALA A 203 -9.14 -3.10 3.70
CA ALA A 203 -8.95 -2.62 5.06
C ALA A 203 -7.98 -1.44 5.13
N ILE A 204 -6.85 -1.51 4.41
CA ILE A 204 -5.85 -0.44 4.36
C ILE A 204 -6.44 0.81 3.68
N GLY A 205 -7.14 0.68 2.55
CA GLY A 205 -7.79 1.79 1.87
C GLY A 205 -8.79 2.52 2.77
N ALA A 206 -9.57 1.77 3.55
CA ALA A 206 -10.51 2.33 4.53
C ALA A 206 -9.78 3.08 5.65
N ILE A 207 -8.79 2.45 6.29
CA ILE A 207 -8.05 3.06 7.41
C ILE A 207 -7.21 4.24 6.95
N ALA A 208 -6.59 4.18 5.77
CA ALA A 208 -5.87 5.31 5.18
C ALA A 208 -6.81 6.51 4.94
N SER A 209 -8.06 6.24 4.56
CA SER A 209 -9.10 7.26 4.42
C SER A 209 -9.52 7.85 5.76
N GLU A 210 -9.60 7.06 6.85
CA GLU A 210 -9.81 7.58 8.22
C GLU A 210 -8.66 8.48 8.67
N LEU A 211 -7.43 8.16 8.31
CA LEU A 211 -6.26 9.02 8.55
C LEU A 211 -6.25 10.30 7.67
N GLY A 212 -7.24 10.45 6.79
CA GLY A 212 -7.35 11.57 5.86
C GLY A 212 -6.21 11.62 4.84
N LEU A 213 -5.72 10.47 4.41
CA LEU A 213 -4.79 10.37 3.27
C LEU A 213 -5.60 10.39 1.98
N PRO A 214 -5.27 11.26 1.00
CA PRO A 214 -5.94 11.24 -0.29
C PRO A 214 -5.63 9.94 -1.02
N TRP A 215 -6.63 9.36 -1.70
CA TRP A 215 -6.49 8.06 -2.36
C TRP A 215 -5.30 8.00 -3.33
N GLN A 216 -4.96 9.12 -4.00
CA GLN A 216 -3.86 9.20 -4.96
C GLN A 216 -2.49 8.85 -4.40
N VAL A 217 -2.31 8.90 -3.07
CA VAL A 217 -1.04 8.55 -2.42
C VAL A 217 -1.09 7.22 -1.67
N CYS A 218 -2.26 6.55 -1.60
CA CYS A 218 -2.41 5.33 -0.83
C CYS A 218 -1.54 4.17 -1.34
N ARG A 219 -1.34 4.05 -2.65
CA ARG A 219 -0.37 3.10 -3.24
C ARG A 219 1.05 3.34 -2.75
N GLY A 220 1.39 4.60 -2.47
CA GLY A 220 2.68 4.97 -1.89
C GLY A 220 2.98 4.26 -0.57
N LEU A 221 1.96 3.92 0.22
CA LEU A 221 2.13 3.12 1.44
C LEU A 221 2.67 1.72 1.12
N ALA A 222 2.11 1.09 0.07
CA ALA A 222 2.59 -0.22 -0.37
C ALA A 222 4.00 -0.14 -0.96
N VAL A 223 4.30 0.90 -1.74
CA VAL A 223 5.62 1.12 -2.34
C VAL A 223 6.69 1.31 -1.26
N MET A 224 6.45 2.21 -0.29
CA MET A 224 7.40 2.47 0.80
C MET A 224 7.65 1.22 1.65
N ALA A 225 6.60 0.55 2.07
CA ALA A 225 6.72 -0.64 2.91
C ALA A 225 7.37 -1.81 2.16
N ARG A 226 6.97 -2.07 0.92
CA ARG A 226 7.53 -3.14 0.10
C ARG A 226 9.01 -2.94 -0.21
N ALA A 227 9.50 -1.71 -0.33
CA ALA A 227 10.91 -1.44 -0.52
C ALA A 227 11.77 -2.05 0.61
N ILE A 228 11.29 -2.00 1.86
CA ILE A 228 11.97 -2.63 3.01
C ILE A 228 12.05 -4.15 2.82
N GLY A 229 10.93 -4.79 2.48
CA GLY A 229 10.88 -6.25 2.24
C GLY A 229 11.78 -6.67 1.09
N LEU A 230 11.85 -5.88 0.00
CA LEU A 230 12.72 -6.18 -1.13
C LEU A 230 14.21 -6.11 -0.78
N VAL A 231 14.61 -5.16 0.07
CA VAL A 231 15.98 -5.12 0.60
C VAL A 231 16.28 -6.37 1.43
N ALA A 232 15.33 -6.84 2.24
CA ALA A 232 15.47 -8.09 2.99
C ALA A 232 15.60 -9.31 2.07
N HIS A 233 14.81 -9.39 0.98
CA HIS A 233 14.96 -10.45 -0.03
C HIS A 233 16.33 -10.44 -0.70
N ILE A 234 16.91 -9.26 -0.97
CA ILE A 234 18.26 -9.17 -1.55
C ILE A 234 19.31 -9.57 -0.51
N GLN A 235 19.14 -9.20 0.76
CA GLN A 235 20.03 -9.63 1.83
C GLN A 235 20.00 -11.16 2.00
N GLU A 236 18.84 -11.78 1.93
CA GLU A 236 18.71 -13.24 1.97
C GLU A 236 19.35 -13.90 0.73
N GLU A 237 19.21 -13.30 -0.47
CA GLU A 237 19.84 -13.76 -1.69
C GLU A 237 21.39 -13.78 -1.59
N LEU A 238 21.97 -12.87 -0.81
CA LEU A 238 23.41 -12.85 -0.55
C LEU A 238 23.88 -14.01 0.38
N GLN A 239 23.00 -14.46 1.26
CA GLN A 239 23.30 -15.51 2.25
C GLN A 239 22.89 -16.90 1.76
N GLU A 240 21.71 -17.00 1.17
CA GLU A 240 21.10 -18.21 0.66
C GLU A 240 20.56 -17.95 -0.75
N PRO A 241 21.44 -17.97 -1.79
CA PRO A 241 21.07 -17.67 -3.15
C PRO A 241 20.02 -18.64 -3.69
N MET A 242 18.94 -18.13 -4.29
CA MET A 242 17.92 -18.93 -4.95
C MET A 242 17.57 -18.47 -6.37
N ALA A 243 17.99 -17.27 -6.77
CA ALA A 243 17.62 -16.72 -8.07
C ALA A 243 18.11 -17.57 -9.24
N ALA A 244 19.33 -18.08 -9.16
CA ALA A 244 19.89 -18.98 -10.17
C ALA A 244 19.09 -20.28 -10.28
N GLU A 245 18.68 -20.86 -9.15
CA GLU A 245 17.86 -22.06 -9.11
C GLU A 245 16.45 -21.82 -9.68
N ILE A 246 15.84 -20.68 -9.37
CA ILE A 246 14.55 -20.27 -9.95
C ILE A 246 14.66 -20.21 -11.47
N TRP A 247 15.70 -19.56 -12.00
CA TRP A 247 15.93 -19.48 -13.43
C TRP A 247 16.13 -20.86 -14.05
N THR A 248 17.02 -21.68 -13.51
CA THR A 248 17.34 -23.03 -14.01
C THR A 248 16.11 -23.92 -14.08
N ARG A 249 15.32 -23.99 -12.98
CA ARG A 249 14.10 -24.82 -12.95
C ARG A 249 13.06 -24.35 -13.97
N VAL A 250 12.87 -23.03 -14.09
CA VAL A 250 11.92 -22.48 -15.07
C VAL A 250 12.37 -22.78 -16.49
N ASP A 251 13.67 -22.66 -16.80
CA ASP A 251 14.22 -22.98 -18.13
C ASP A 251 14.07 -24.47 -18.46
N GLU A 252 14.42 -25.33 -17.53
CA GLU A 252 14.30 -26.78 -17.70
C GLU A 252 12.85 -27.22 -17.92
N GLU A 253 11.94 -26.80 -17.06
CA GLU A 253 10.53 -27.16 -17.15
C GLU A 253 9.86 -26.58 -18.41
N ALA A 254 10.12 -25.31 -18.72
CA ALA A 254 9.54 -24.64 -19.89
C ALA A 254 10.04 -25.22 -21.24
N SER A 255 11.27 -25.76 -21.27
CA SER A 255 11.89 -26.30 -22.48
C SER A 255 11.85 -27.84 -22.58
N GLU A 256 11.33 -28.56 -21.57
CA GLU A 256 11.33 -30.03 -21.51
C GLU A 256 10.74 -30.67 -22.79
N HIS A 257 9.67 -30.12 -23.33
CA HIS A 257 8.97 -30.60 -24.52
C HIS A 257 9.78 -30.44 -25.83
N LEU A 258 10.84 -29.62 -25.83
CA LEU A 258 11.73 -29.39 -26.96
C LEU A 258 12.98 -30.27 -26.94
N ARG A 259 13.27 -30.94 -25.79
CA ARG A 259 14.49 -31.73 -25.63
C ARG A 259 14.33 -33.11 -26.25
N PRO A 260 15.35 -33.64 -26.96
CA PRO A 260 15.31 -35.01 -27.47
C PRO A 260 15.19 -35.99 -26.32
N ARG A 261 14.35 -36.99 -26.50
CA ARG A 261 14.18 -38.12 -25.56
C ARG A 261 15.39 -39.03 -25.58
#